data_6f683e171b2fb4f46fdc4ccc9797bb80
#
_entry.id   6f683e171b2fb4f46fdc4ccc9797bb80
#
_cell.length_a   1.000
_cell.length_b   1.000
_cell.length_c   1.000
_cell.angle_alpha   90.00
_cell.angle_beta   90.00
_cell.angle_gamma   90.00
#
_symmetry.space_group_name_H-M   'P 1'
#
loop_
_entity.id
_entity.type
_entity.pdbx_description
1 polymer ?
#
loop_
_entity_poly.entity_id
_entity_poly.type
_entity_poly.pdbx_seq_one_letter_code
_entity_poly.pdbx_strand_id
1 'polypeptide(L)' 'MSARAQAGPKTLTLNGSAVRTPAATLADLLAEQGYDTARAMACAVNGHFVARDVWPRQVLHQGDAVEVVSPVVGG' A
#
# COMPACT_ATOMS: atom_id res chain seq x y z
N MET A 1 20.48 -17.03 4.91
CA MET A 1 20.60 -16.11 5.16
C MET A 1 19.89 -15.10 4.60
N SER A 2 19.82 -15.03 3.58
CA SER A 2 19.23 -14.01 2.97
C SER A 2 17.79 -13.82 3.17
N ALA A 3 17.08 -14.77 3.62
CA ALA A 3 15.68 -14.61 3.77
C ALA A 3 15.32 -13.43 4.59
N ARG A 4 16.13 -13.10 5.55
CA ARG A 4 15.82 -12.08 6.34
C ARG A 4 16.02 -10.79 5.70
N ALA A 5 16.76 -10.68 4.72
CA ALA A 5 16.94 -9.44 4.05
C ALA A 5 15.67 -8.88 3.49
N GLN A 6 14.69 -9.75 3.27
CA GLN A 6 13.47 -9.28 2.71
C GLN A 6 12.58 -8.61 3.68
N ALA A 7 12.88 -8.69 4.95
CA ALA A 7 12.08 -8.04 5.95
C ALA A 7 12.42 -6.58 6.09
N GLY A 8 13.48 -6.12 5.44
CA GLY A 8 13.89 -4.73 5.58
C GLY A 8 13.00 -3.79 4.78
N PRO A 9 13.25 -2.49 4.92
CA PRO A 9 12.47 -1.51 4.20
C PRO A 9 12.65 -1.65 2.70
N LYS A 10 11.62 -1.32 1.97
CA LYS A 10 11.63 -1.31 0.52
C LYS A 10 11.19 0.07 0.06
N THR A 11 11.48 0.40 -1.18
CA THR A 11 11.02 1.64 -1.77
C THR A 11 9.94 1.31 -2.79
N LEU A 12 8.83 1.99 -2.67
CA LEU A 12 7.75 1.86 -3.64
C LEU A 12 7.20 3.25 -3.89
N THR A 13 6.20 3.39 -4.72
CA THR A 13 5.55 4.69 -4.88
C THR A 13 4.14 4.60 -4.34
N LEU A 14 3.69 5.70 -3.76
CA LEU A 14 2.33 5.84 -3.28
C LEU A 14 1.77 7.09 -3.91
N ASN A 15 0.82 6.93 -4.80
CA ASN A 15 0.25 8.01 -5.58
C ASN A 15 1.35 8.84 -6.25
N GLY A 16 2.34 8.15 -6.80
CA GLY A 16 3.43 8.79 -7.54
C GLY A 16 4.59 9.30 -6.72
N SER A 17 4.50 9.23 -5.41
CA SER A 17 5.60 9.71 -4.54
C SER A 17 6.37 8.54 -3.96
N ALA A 18 7.67 8.63 -3.95
CA ALA A 18 8.50 7.56 -3.42
C ALA A 18 8.32 7.45 -1.91
N VAL A 19 8.15 6.23 -1.43
CA VAL A 19 7.98 5.96 -0.02
C VAL A 19 8.89 4.79 0.36
N ARG A 20 9.64 4.95 1.43
CA ARG A 20 10.44 3.87 1.94
C ARG A 20 9.73 3.30 3.14
N THR A 21 9.47 2.02 3.12
CA THR A 21 8.59 1.41 4.12
C THR A 21 8.94 -0.04 4.39
N PRO A 22 8.83 -0.50 5.64
CA PRO A 22 8.97 -1.90 5.97
C PRO A 22 7.65 -2.67 5.85
N ALA A 23 6.59 -2.00 5.43
CA ALA A 23 5.27 -2.62 5.38
C ALA A 23 5.29 -3.85 4.48
N ALA A 24 4.79 -4.96 4.99
CA ALA A 24 4.76 -6.21 4.25
C ALA A 24 3.56 -6.30 3.33
N THR A 25 2.44 -5.71 3.72
CA THR A 25 1.21 -5.81 2.96
C THR A 25 0.62 -4.43 2.72
N LEU A 26 -0.34 -4.39 1.81
CA LEU A 26 -1.04 -3.15 1.53
C LEU A 26 -1.74 -2.61 2.77
N ALA A 27 -2.37 -3.48 3.56
CA ALA A 27 -3.03 -3.03 4.78
C ALA A 27 -2.02 -2.39 5.73
N ASP A 28 -0.84 -2.96 5.85
CA ASP A 28 0.20 -2.41 6.72
C ASP A 28 0.64 -1.04 6.22
N LEU A 29 0.79 -0.88 4.91
CA LEU A 29 1.19 0.40 4.35
C LEU A 29 0.15 1.47 4.63
N LEU A 30 -1.12 1.14 4.45
CA LEU A 30 -2.18 2.11 4.68
C LEU A 30 -2.19 2.57 6.14
N ALA A 31 -2.02 1.63 7.05
CA ALA A 31 -1.97 1.98 8.47
C ALA A 31 -0.76 2.87 8.77
N GLU A 32 0.38 2.51 8.20
CA GLU A 32 1.60 3.26 8.43
C GLU A 32 1.50 4.68 7.91
N GLN A 33 0.83 4.86 6.77
CA GLN A 33 0.70 6.17 6.15
C GLN A 33 -0.45 6.99 6.73
N GLY A 34 -1.14 6.46 7.71
CA GLY A 34 -2.18 7.23 8.41
C GLY A 34 -3.54 7.22 7.75
N TYR A 35 -3.78 6.32 6.80
CA TYR A 35 -5.09 6.26 6.19
C TYR A 35 -6.09 5.65 7.16
N ASP A 36 -7.29 6.24 7.19
CA ASP A 36 -8.38 5.69 7.97
C ASP A 36 -9.09 4.67 7.10
N THR A 37 -8.75 3.40 7.26
CA THR A 37 -9.26 2.36 6.38
C THR A 37 -10.72 2.04 6.64
N ALA A 38 -11.35 2.64 7.64
CA ALA A 38 -12.78 2.50 7.81
C ALA A 38 -13.54 3.37 6.82
N ARG A 39 -12.87 4.32 6.18
CA ARG A 39 -13.53 5.20 5.23
C ARG A 39 -13.50 4.58 3.84
N ALA A 40 -14.37 5.07 2.97
CA ALA A 40 -14.42 4.59 1.61
C ALA A 40 -13.13 4.95 0.87
N MET A 41 -12.52 3.98 0.22
CA MET A 41 -11.36 4.20 -0.60
C MET A 41 -11.14 3.00 -1.50
N ALA A 42 -10.43 3.20 -2.58
CA ALA A 42 -10.07 2.14 -3.48
C ALA A 42 -8.55 2.12 -3.64
N CYS A 43 -7.98 0.95 -3.77
CA CYS A 43 -6.55 0.81 -3.91
C CYS A 43 -6.20 -0.02 -5.13
N ALA A 44 -5.07 0.29 -5.74
CA ALA A 44 -4.53 -0.49 -6.83
C ALA A 44 -3.04 -0.67 -6.61
N VAL A 45 -2.51 -1.79 -7.05
CA VAL A 45 -1.08 -2.06 -7.01
C VAL A 45 -0.66 -2.41 -8.41
N ASN A 46 0.28 -1.65 -8.95
CA ASN A 46 0.77 -1.84 -10.31
C ASN A 46 -0.38 -1.84 -11.33
N GLY A 47 -1.34 -0.94 -11.12
CA GLY A 47 -2.46 -0.81 -12.04
C GLY A 47 -3.58 -1.81 -11.86
N HIS A 48 -3.49 -2.70 -10.86
CA HIS A 48 -4.50 -3.70 -10.64
C HIS A 48 -5.28 -3.39 -9.37
N PHE A 49 -6.59 -3.32 -9.50
CA PHE A 49 -7.45 -3.05 -8.35
C PHE A 49 -7.29 -4.15 -7.30
N VAL A 50 -7.23 -3.76 -6.05
CA VAL A 50 -7.13 -4.68 -4.92
C VAL A 50 -8.33 -4.48 -4.03
N ALA A 51 -9.18 -5.50 -3.94
CA ALA A 51 -10.37 -5.42 -3.12
C ALA A 51 -10.00 -5.28 -1.64
N ARG A 52 -10.83 -4.59 -0.90
CA ARG A 52 -10.56 -4.30 0.50
C ARG A 52 -10.24 -5.55 1.33
N ASP A 53 -10.96 -6.62 1.12
CA ASP A 53 -10.74 -7.83 1.89
C ASP A 53 -9.41 -8.53 1.54
N VAL A 54 -8.76 -8.10 0.46
CA VAL A 54 -7.48 -8.65 0.07
C VAL A 54 -6.33 -7.83 0.64
N TRP A 55 -6.56 -6.60 1.07
CA TRP A 55 -5.49 -5.71 1.54
C TRP A 55 -4.55 -6.37 2.54
N PRO A 56 -5.03 -7.12 3.53
CA PRO A 56 -4.10 -7.74 4.49
C PRO A 56 -3.27 -8.87 3.90
N ARG A 57 -3.63 -9.33 2.72
CA ARG A 57 -2.90 -10.41 2.07
C ARG A 57 -2.16 -9.95 0.83
N GLN A 58 -2.30 -8.69 0.46
CA GLN A 58 -1.62 -8.16 -0.72
C GLN A 58 -0.19 -7.80 -0.35
N VAL A 59 0.74 -8.68 -0.70
CA VAL A 59 2.15 -8.49 -0.38
C VAL A 59 2.72 -7.39 -1.26
N LEU A 60 3.51 -6.51 -0.67
CA LEU A 60 4.16 -5.42 -1.39
C LEU A 60 5.62 -5.75 -1.63
N HIS A 61 6.12 -5.35 -2.79
CA HIS A 61 7.49 -5.62 -3.19
C HIS A 61 8.19 -4.32 -3.57
N GLN A 62 9.50 -4.39 -3.58
CA GLN A 62 10.33 -3.29 -4.02
C GLN A 62 9.86 -2.82 -5.40
N GLY A 63 9.65 -1.54 -5.55
CA GLY A 63 9.28 -0.97 -6.84
C GLY A 63 7.81 -0.97 -7.18
N ASP A 64 6.97 -1.50 -6.30
CA ASP A 64 5.53 -1.50 -6.57
C ASP A 64 4.99 -0.08 -6.64
N ALA A 65 4.00 0.11 -7.50
CA ALA A 65 3.29 1.38 -7.61
C ALA A 65 1.93 1.22 -6.97
N VAL A 66 1.72 1.86 -5.84
CA VAL A 66 0.48 1.78 -5.08
C VAL A 66 -0.31 3.06 -5.29
N GLU A 67 -1.59 2.92 -5.57
CA GLU A 67 -2.48 4.07 -5.72
C GLU A 67 -3.65 3.94 -4.79
N VAL A 68 -3.99 5.03 -4.13
CA VAL A 68 -5.11 5.08 -3.21
C VAL A 68 -5.99 6.24 -3.63
N VAL A 69 -7.27 5.95 -3.85
CA VAL A 69 -8.24 6.95 -4.28
C VAL A 69 -9.36 7.00 -3.27
N SER A 70 -9.64 8.16 -2.75
CA SER A 70 -10.76 8.36 -1.85
C SER A 70 -11.77 9.27 -2.52
N PRO A 71 -13.07 9.01 -2.37
CA PRO A 71 -14.05 9.90 -2.97
C PRO A 71 -13.99 11.26 -2.32
N VAL A 72 -14.17 12.27 -3.13
CA VAL A 72 -14.26 13.63 -2.63
C VAL A 72 -15.71 13.85 -2.26
N VAL A 73 -15.95 14.14 -1.01
CA VAL A 73 -17.29 14.31 -0.51
C VAL A 73 -17.54 15.69 -0.05
N GLY A 74 -18.69 16.21 -0.39
CA GLY A 74 -19.08 17.47 0.11
C GLY A 74 -18.33 18.59 -0.50
N GLY A 75 -17.75 18.26 -1.53
CA GLY A 75 -17.12 19.24 -2.40
C GLY A 75 -16.57 20.35 -1.72
#